data_a2f23c38ffb92c17c38e74b9bf0d0afa
#
_entry.id   a2f23c38ffb92c17c38e74b9bf0d0afa
#
_cell.length_a   1.000
_cell.length_b   1.000
_cell.length_c   1.000
_cell.angle_alpha   90.00
_cell.angle_beta   90.00
_cell.angle_gamma   90.00
#
_symmetry.space_group_name_H-M   'P 1'
#
loop_
_entity.id
_entity.type
_entity.pdbx_description
1 polymer ?
#
loop_
_entity_poly.entity_id
_entity_poly.type
_entity_poly.pdbx_seq_one_letter_code
_entity_poly.pdbx_strand_id
1 'polypeptide(L)'
;MKKRTVKDFIALYAPEDEEKLVLIQDGVSADKTFLDTYWAAHTHALAMADAQTGQVISGRCYLSWPLTDKERDAGDYSKRFTKGQIYRIKARGWKGDALYEPQWYVTEVLEEGVPCPALEEIWAEYTKPILLEDEVLGTLTLDREMSIFEGTCKWMGKEVRISLDVEIEKKASWTRATNVMKKLLADQEVWDKSLRAMAAQTLTAQANEWL
;
A
#
# COMPACT_ATOMS: atom_id res chain seq x y z
N MET A 1 -15.22 -29.76 -12.28
CA MET A 1 -15.63 -28.45 -11.71
C MET A 1 -16.11 -27.55 -12.81
N LYS A 2 -17.28 -26.88 -12.64
CA LYS A 2 -17.79 -25.92 -13.62
C LYS A 2 -16.87 -24.68 -13.62
N LYS A 3 -16.38 -24.30 -14.81
CA LYS A 3 -15.56 -23.07 -14.92
C LYS A 3 -16.40 -21.86 -14.49
N ARG A 4 -15.89 -21.07 -13.57
CA ARG A 4 -16.49 -19.79 -13.20
C ARG A 4 -16.29 -18.77 -14.33
N THR A 5 -17.26 -17.89 -14.50
CA THR A 5 -17.27 -16.86 -15.55
C THR A 5 -17.24 -15.46 -14.94
N VAL A 6 -16.99 -14.44 -15.76
CA VAL A 6 -17.12 -13.02 -15.36
C VAL A 6 -18.50 -12.74 -14.75
N LYS A 7 -19.57 -13.39 -15.25
CA LYS A 7 -20.93 -13.27 -14.67
C LYS A 7 -20.99 -13.80 -13.25
N ASP A 8 -20.32 -14.93 -12.97
CA ASP A 8 -20.27 -15.49 -11.61
C ASP A 8 -19.52 -14.55 -10.66
N PHE A 9 -18.49 -13.84 -11.16
CA PHE A 9 -17.76 -12.83 -10.41
C PHE A 9 -18.64 -11.61 -10.10
N ILE A 10 -19.28 -11.02 -11.12
CA ILE A 10 -20.16 -9.86 -10.94
C ILE A 10 -21.31 -10.19 -9.98
N ALA A 11 -21.81 -11.43 -10.00
CA ALA A 11 -22.87 -11.88 -9.11
C ALA A 11 -22.50 -11.86 -7.61
N LEU A 12 -21.23 -11.75 -7.27
CA LEU A 12 -20.74 -11.62 -5.89
C LEU A 12 -20.94 -10.20 -5.32
N TYR A 13 -21.19 -9.22 -6.19
CA TYR A 13 -21.38 -7.82 -5.81
C TYR A 13 -22.86 -7.41 -5.84
N ALA A 14 -23.16 -6.28 -5.23
CA ALA A 14 -24.50 -5.69 -5.26
C ALA A 14 -24.96 -5.45 -6.71
N PRO A 15 -26.27 -5.53 -7.00
CA PRO A 15 -26.77 -5.36 -8.36
C PRO A 15 -26.73 -3.91 -8.84
N GLU A 16 -26.76 -2.95 -7.93
CA GLU A 16 -26.83 -1.53 -8.21
C GLU A 16 -25.47 -0.86 -8.13
N ASP A 17 -25.23 0.08 -9.02
CA ASP A 17 -24.05 0.93 -8.99
C ASP A 17 -24.26 2.09 -8.01
N GLU A 18 -23.24 2.37 -7.24
CA GLU A 18 -23.17 3.53 -6.36
C GLU A 18 -22.05 4.44 -6.82
N GLU A 19 -22.26 5.77 -6.76
CA GLU A 19 -21.19 6.73 -7.00
C GLU A 19 -20.36 6.93 -5.74
N LYS A 20 -19.04 6.83 -5.89
CA LYS A 20 -18.08 6.98 -4.81
C LYS A 20 -16.91 7.84 -5.24
N LEU A 21 -16.28 8.54 -4.26
CA LEU A 21 -14.97 9.12 -4.40
C LEU A 21 -13.94 8.18 -3.80
N VAL A 22 -12.86 7.92 -4.52
CA VAL A 22 -11.79 7.02 -4.07
C VAL A 22 -10.44 7.69 -4.20
N LEU A 23 -9.64 7.64 -3.14
CA LEU A 23 -8.26 8.08 -3.13
C LEU A 23 -7.36 6.88 -3.36
N ILE A 24 -6.63 6.86 -4.45
CA ILE A 24 -5.82 5.70 -4.86
C ILE A 24 -4.53 5.61 -4.06
N GLN A 25 -4.28 4.46 -3.45
CA GLN A 25 -3.07 4.18 -2.68
C GLN A 25 -1.96 3.60 -3.54
N ASP A 26 -2.27 2.61 -4.37
CA ASP A 26 -1.29 1.80 -5.08
C ASP A 26 -1.46 1.94 -6.60
N GLY A 27 -0.44 1.52 -7.35
CA GLY A 27 -0.58 1.32 -8.78
C GLY A 27 -1.54 0.20 -9.14
N VAL A 28 -1.99 0.16 -10.39
CA VAL A 28 -2.87 -0.91 -10.88
C VAL A 28 -2.05 -2.14 -11.22
N SER A 29 -2.48 -3.28 -10.69
CA SER A 29 -1.95 -4.62 -11.00
C SER A 29 -3.00 -5.45 -11.73
N ALA A 30 -2.58 -6.50 -12.41
CA ALA A 30 -3.49 -7.46 -13.02
C ALA A 30 -2.99 -8.89 -12.79
N ASP A 31 -3.91 -9.76 -12.40
CA ASP A 31 -3.64 -11.17 -12.22
C ASP A 31 -4.80 -12.05 -12.68
N LYS A 32 -4.56 -13.35 -12.67
CA LYS A 32 -5.62 -14.32 -12.86
C LYS A 32 -6.37 -14.53 -11.55
N THR A 33 -7.66 -14.25 -11.61
CA THR A 33 -8.55 -14.47 -10.48
C THR A 33 -9.05 -15.90 -10.40
N PHE A 34 -9.50 -16.27 -9.22
CA PHE A 34 -10.21 -17.52 -8.92
C PHE A 34 -9.98 -18.67 -9.90
N LEU A 35 -9.04 -19.53 -9.62
CA LEU A 35 -8.81 -20.76 -10.38
C LEU A 35 -8.40 -20.54 -11.84
N ASP A 36 -7.65 -19.49 -12.12
CA ASP A 36 -7.11 -19.18 -13.46
C ASP A 36 -8.18 -19.05 -14.57
N THR A 37 -9.39 -18.60 -14.24
CA THR A 37 -10.49 -18.57 -15.18
C THR A 37 -10.58 -17.31 -16.02
N TYR A 38 -10.16 -16.16 -15.50
CA TYR A 38 -10.11 -14.88 -16.23
C TYR A 38 -9.13 -13.92 -15.55
N TRP A 39 -8.74 -12.88 -16.28
CA TRP A 39 -7.90 -11.81 -15.75
C TRP A 39 -8.76 -10.70 -15.15
N ALA A 40 -8.31 -10.17 -14.02
CA ALA A 40 -8.85 -8.95 -13.44
C ALA A 40 -7.74 -7.98 -13.11
N ALA A 41 -8.01 -6.71 -13.31
CA ALA A 41 -7.17 -5.65 -12.77
C ALA A 41 -7.69 -5.26 -11.39
N HIS A 42 -6.78 -4.80 -10.54
CA HIS A 42 -7.09 -4.36 -9.20
C HIS A 42 -6.14 -3.27 -8.71
N THR A 43 -6.59 -2.52 -7.74
CA THR A 43 -5.80 -1.55 -6.98
C THR A 43 -6.38 -1.37 -5.59
N HIS A 44 -5.65 -0.72 -4.68
CA HIS A 44 -6.17 -0.32 -3.39
C HIS A 44 -6.47 1.19 -3.38
N ALA A 45 -7.61 1.54 -2.85
CA ALA A 45 -7.87 2.90 -2.40
C ALA A 45 -7.45 3.02 -0.92
N LEU A 46 -6.79 4.12 -0.57
CA LEU A 46 -6.44 4.47 0.80
C LEU A 46 -7.66 4.81 1.64
N ALA A 47 -8.65 5.45 1.00
CA ALA A 47 -9.94 5.77 1.58
C ALA A 47 -11.00 5.94 0.50
N MET A 48 -12.26 5.79 0.91
CA MET A 48 -13.45 5.99 0.08
C MET A 48 -14.40 6.96 0.77
N ALA A 49 -14.99 7.87 -0.01
CA ALA A 49 -15.99 8.81 0.44
C ALA A 49 -17.28 8.71 -0.39
N ASP A 50 -18.38 9.11 0.19
CA ASP A 50 -19.64 9.30 -0.49
C ASP A 50 -19.53 10.43 -1.52
N ALA A 51 -19.97 10.21 -2.76
CA ALA A 51 -19.76 11.15 -3.86
C ALA A 51 -20.63 12.40 -3.77
N GLN A 52 -21.73 12.39 -2.99
CA GLN A 52 -22.61 13.52 -2.83
C GLN A 52 -22.20 14.43 -1.67
N THR A 53 -21.78 13.81 -0.57
CA THR A 53 -21.48 14.52 0.67
C THR A 53 -19.99 14.77 0.90
N GLY A 54 -19.11 14.02 0.22
CA GLY A 54 -17.67 14.03 0.48
C GLY A 54 -17.26 13.37 1.81
N GLN A 55 -18.23 12.82 2.56
CA GLN A 55 -17.97 12.19 3.84
C GLN A 55 -17.24 10.85 3.64
N VAL A 56 -16.15 10.62 4.38
CA VAL A 56 -15.42 9.35 4.36
C VAL A 56 -16.30 8.24 4.94
N ILE A 57 -16.50 7.18 4.16
CA ILE A 57 -17.34 6.03 4.51
C ILE A 57 -16.54 4.76 4.76
N SER A 58 -15.29 4.71 4.28
CA SER A 58 -14.39 3.58 4.48
C SER A 58 -12.95 4.06 4.46
N GLY A 59 -12.09 3.40 5.23
CA GLY A 59 -10.64 3.43 5.04
C GLY A 59 -10.23 2.60 3.84
N ARG A 60 -9.06 1.96 3.93
CA ARG A 60 -8.51 1.14 2.85
C ARG A 60 -9.55 0.14 2.31
N CYS A 61 -9.66 0.08 0.99
CA CYS A 61 -10.55 -0.84 0.31
C CYS A 61 -9.93 -1.34 -1.01
N TYR A 62 -10.36 -2.53 -1.42
CA TYR A 62 -9.90 -3.19 -2.63
C TYR A 62 -10.86 -2.87 -3.80
N LEU A 63 -10.31 -2.37 -4.89
CA LEU A 63 -11.03 -2.06 -6.12
C LEU A 63 -10.63 -3.07 -7.18
N SER A 64 -11.59 -3.67 -7.88
CA SER A 64 -11.31 -4.65 -8.94
C SER A 64 -12.28 -4.54 -10.10
N TRP A 65 -11.85 -4.99 -11.29
CA TRP A 65 -12.69 -5.12 -12.49
C TRP A 65 -12.11 -6.19 -13.41
N PRO A 66 -12.96 -6.94 -14.14
CA PRO A 66 -12.51 -7.93 -15.08
C PRO A 66 -11.86 -7.29 -16.30
N LEU A 67 -10.88 -7.97 -16.87
CA LEU A 67 -10.20 -7.57 -18.11
C LEU A 67 -10.55 -8.53 -19.23
N THR A 68 -10.72 -7.95 -20.42
CA THR A 68 -10.67 -8.71 -21.66
C THR A 68 -9.21 -9.04 -22.01
N ASP A 69 -9.00 -10.06 -22.84
CA ASP A 69 -7.66 -10.39 -23.32
C ASP A 69 -7.00 -9.20 -24.06
N LYS A 70 -7.81 -8.42 -24.81
CA LYS A 70 -7.33 -7.24 -25.51
C LYS A 70 -6.82 -6.14 -24.56
N GLU A 71 -7.57 -5.85 -23.50
CA GLU A 71 -7.15 -4.86 -22.48
C GLU A 71 -5.90 -5.30 -21.75
N ARG A 72 -5.83 -6.59 -21.37
CA ARG A 72 -4.63 -7.16 -20.75
C ARG A 72 -3.41 -7.02 -21.63
N ASP A 73 -3.51 -7.41 -22.90
CA ASP A 73 -2.39 -7.43 -23.83
C ASP A 73 -1.94 -6.02 -24.22
N ALA A 74 -2.86 -5.04 -24.24
CA ALA A 74 -2.55 -3.64 -24.45
C ALA A 74 -1.90 -2.95 -23.24
N GLY A 75 -2.08 -3.50 -22.02
CA GLY A 75 -1.57 -2.89 -20.78
C GLY A 75 -2.26 -1.59 -20.38
N ASP A 76 -3.37 -1.22 -21.03
CA ASP A 76 -4.06 0.07 -20.83
C ASP A 76 -4.74 0.17 -19.47
N TYR A 77 -5.00 -0.96 -18.83
CA TYR A 77 -5.57 -1.03 -17.47
C TYR A 77 -4.68 -0.35 -16.42
N SER A 78 -3.37 -0.33 -16.60
CA SER A 78 -2.42 0.28 -15.67
C SER A 78 -2.53 1.79 -15.60
N LYS A 79 -3.14 2.43 -16.62
CA LYS A 79 -3.38 3.87 -16.68
C LYS A 79 -4.72 4.29 -16.10
N ARG A 80 -5.56 3.34 -15.73
CA ARG A 80 -6.92 3.63 -15.27
C ARG A 80 -6.96 4.40 -13.95
N PHE A 81 -5.98 4.15 -13.07
CA PHE A 81 -5.85 4.80 -11.79
C PHE A 81 -4.39 5.18 -11.51
N THR A 82 -4.20 6.38 -11.00
CA THR A 82 -2.89 6.92 -10.62
C THR A 82 -2.81 7.09 -9.11
N LYS A 83 -1.74 6.63 -8.49
CA LYS A 83 -1.46 6.78 -7.06
C LYS A 83 -1.57 8.25 -6.63
N GLY A 84 -2.25 8.49 -5.53
CA GLY A 84 -2.45 9.82 -4.94
C GLY A 84 -3.55 10.66 -5.58
N GLN A 85 -4.18 10.17 -6.65
CA GLN A 85 -5.30 10.87 -7.28
C GLN A 85 -6.65 10.45 -6.70
N ILE A 86 -7.60 11.37 -6.71
CA ILE A 86 -8.99 11.12 -6.32
C ILE A 86 -9.82 10.97 -7.57
N TYR A 87 -10.60 9.89 -7.62
CA TYR A 87 -11.49 9.58 -8.73
C TYR A 87 -12.94 9.52 -8.26
N ARG A 88 -13.87 9.99 -9.10
CA ARG A 88 -15.28 9.65 -9.01
C ARG A 88 -15.53 8.39 -9.84
N ILE A 89 -16.08 7.37 -9.22
CA ILE A 89 -16.34 6.07 -9.86
C ILE A 89 -17.80 5.64 -9.64
N LYS A 90 -18.29 4.77 -10.52
CA LYS A 90 -19.42 3.88 -10.22
C LYS A 90 -18.87 2.54 -9.80
N ALA A 91 -19.37 2.02 -8.70
CA ALA A 91 -18.91 0.75 -8.16
C ALA A 91 -20.03 0.00 -7.41
N ARG A 92 -19.85 -1.31 -7.28
CA ARG A 92 -20.76 -2.22 -6.57
C ARG A 92 -20.05 -2.82 -5.38
N GLY A 93 -20.64 -2.69 -4.20
CA GLY A 93 -20.08 -3.28 -2.99
C GLY A 93 -20.21 -4.80 -2.99
N TRP A 94 -19.26 -5.48 -2.37
CA TRP A 94 -19.27 -6.92 -2.15
C TRP A 94 -20.43 -7.33 -1.23
N LYS A 95 -21.14 -8.42 -1.57
CA LYS A 95 -22.29 -8.92 -0.81
C LYS A 95 -21.93 -9.83 0.37
N GLY A 96 -20.72 -10.37 0.37
CA GLY A 96 -20.26 -11.26 1.42
C GLY A 96 -19.53 -10.51 2.54
N ASP A 97 -19.14 -11.25 3.57
CA ASP A 97 -18.29 -10.71 4.63
C ASP A 97 -16.90 -10.43 4.07
N ALA A 98 -16.43 -9.20 4.26
CA ALA A 98 -15.06 -8.83 3.91
C ALA A 98 -14.10 -9.44 4.93
N LEU A 99 -13.23 -10.36 4.50
CA LEU A 99 -12.28 -11.04 5.40
C LEU A 99 -11.20 -10.10 5.94
N TYR A 100 -10.80 -9.08 5.16
CA TYR A 100 -9.69 -8.18 5.48
C TYR A 100 -10.02 -6.70 5.28
N GLU A 101 -10.59 -6.35 4.12
CA GLU A 101 -10.94 -5.00 3.73
C GLU A 101 -12.18 -5.00 2.83
N PRO A 102 -12.96 -3.90 2.79
CA PRO A 102 -14.10 -3.78 1.89
C PRO A 102 -13.68 -3.96 0.43
N GLN A 103 -14.45 -4.72 -0.34
CA GLN A 103 -14.19 -4.98 -1.75
C GLN A 103 -15.26 -4.32 -2.62
N TRP A 104 -14.82 -3.72 -3.72
CA TRP A 104 -15.67 -3.02 -4.67
C TRP A 104 -15.37 -3.42 -6.10
N TYR A 105 -16.42 -3.69 -6.88
CA TYR A 105 -16.33 -3.88 -8.31
C TYR A 105 -16.54 -2.55 -9.02
N VAL A 106 -15.50 -2.04 -9.69
CA VAL A 106 -15.56 -0.78 -10.44
C VAL A 106 -16.20 -1.04 -11.79
N THR A 107 -17.35 -0.41 -12.07
CA THR A 107 -18.05 -0.51 -13.33
C THR A 107 -17.67 0.62 -14.28
N GLU A 108 -17.41 1.83 -13.77
CA GLU A 108 -17.07 3.00 -14.56
C GLU A 108 -16.18 3.97 -13.78
N VAL A 109 -15.23 4.61 -14.44
CA VAL A 109 -14.51 5.78 -13.96
C VAL A 109 -15.14 7.02 -14.59
N LEU A 110 -15.72 7.88 -13.77
CA LEU A 110 -16.49 9.05 -14.24
C LEU A 110 -15.61 10.28 -14.38
N GLU A 111 -14.71 10.50 -13.42
CA GLU A 111 -13.91 11.73 -13.34
C GLU A 111 -12.61 11.48 -12.59
N GLU A 112 -11.53 12.14 -13.01
CA GLU A 112 -10.21 12.13 -12.36
C GLU A 112 -9.91 13.50 -11.74
N GLY A 113 -9.18 13.52 -10.63
CA GLY A 113 -8.74 14.74 -9.98
C GLY A 113 -9.88 15.50 -9.29
N VAL A 114 -10.87 14.77 -8.79
CA VAL A 114 -12.03 15.37 -8.11
C VAL A 114 -11.61 15.95 -6.76
N PRO A 115 -11.89 17.23 -6.46
CA PRO A 115 -11.58 17.79 -5.17
C PRO A 115 -12.44 17.17 -4.08
N CYS A 116 -11.77 16.69 -3.01
CA CYS A 116 -12.43 16.18 -1.80
C CYS A 116 -11.51 16.44 -0.59
N PRO A 117 -11.76 17.53 0.16
CA PRO A 117 -10.89 17.95 1.26
C PRO A 117 -10.61 16.86 2.28
N ALA A 118 -11.61 16.03 2.62
CA ALA A 118 -11.44 14.95 3.57
C ALA A 118 -10.47 13.85 3.07
N LEU A 119 -10.49 13.54 1.77
CA LEU A 119 -9.56 12.58 1.17
C LEU A 119 -8.17 13.18 0.96
N GLU A 120 -8.10 14.47 0.63
CA GLU A 120 -6.83 15.21 0.51
C GLU A 120 -6.09 15.28 1.84
N GLU A 121 -6.82 15.50 2.95
CA GLU A 121 -6.25 15.48 4.30
C GLU A 121 -5.70 14.08 4.65
N ILE A 122 -6.43 13.02 4.32
CA ILE A 122 -5.96 11.63 4.50
C ILE A 122 -4.68 11.38 3.70
N TRP A 123 -4.61 11.87 2.45
CA TRP A 123 -3.41 11.74 1.63
C TRP A 123 -2.22 12.50 2.21
N ALA A 124 -2.44 13.73 2.63
CA ALA A 124 -1.41 14.55 3.26
C ALA A 124 -0.86 13.89 4.53
N GLU A 125 -1.73 13.29 5.36
CA GLU A 125 -1.31 12.55 6.54
C GLU A 125 -0.58 11.25 6.17
N TYR A 126 -1.09 10.50 5.20
CA TYR A 126 -0.47 9.27 4.72
C TYR A 126 0.92 9.49 4.14
N THR A 127 1.14 10.60 3.43
CA THR A 127 2.42 10.92 2.79
C THR A 127 3.42 11.61 3.70
N LYS A 128 3.02 12.02 4.91
CA LYS A 128 3.99 12.57 5.88
C LYS A 128 5.12 11.58 6.13
N PRO A 129 6.37 12.04 6.09
CA PRO A 129 7.51 11.19 6.44
C PRO A 129 7.35 10.65 7.86
N ILE A 130 7.51 9.36 8.05
CA ILE A 130 7.65 8.77 9.37
C ILE A 130 9.15 8.70 9.64
N LEU A 131 9.59 9.49 10.60
CA LEU A 131 10.99 9.62 10.96
C LEU A 131 11.27 8.84 12.24
N LEU A 132 12.38 8.14 12.25
CA LEU A 132 12.98 7.52 13.41
C LEU A 132 14.29 8.25 13.69
N GLU A 133 14.33 8.99 14.80
CA GLU A 133 15.52 9.73 15.22
C GLU A 133 16.28 8.92 16.28
N ASP A 134 17.55 8.75 16.06
CA ASP A 134 18.48 8.05 16.96
C ASP A 134 19.81 8.78 17.02
N GLU A 135 20.43 8.84 18.21
CA GLU A 135 21.67 9.57 18.43
C GLU A 135 22.87 8.99 17.67
N VAL A 136 22.85 7.69 17.38
CA VAL A 136 23.93 6.98 16.71
C VAL A 136 23.68 6.86 15.22
N LEU A 137 22.44 6.51 14.83
CA LEU A 137 22.06 6.29 13.43
C LEU A 137 21.63 7.56 12.70
N GLY A 138 21.36 8.63 13.45
CA GLY A 138 20.78 9.84 12.89
C GLY A 138 19.28 9.67 12.56
N THR A 139 18.83 10.31 11.48
CA THR A 139 17.42 10.27 11.07
C THR A 139 17.22 9.21 10.00
N LEU A 140 16.35 8.24 10.30
CA LEU A 140 15.89 7.24 9.34
C LEU A 140 14.47 7.56 8.91
N THR A 141 14.16 7.37 7.63
CA THR A 141 12.84 7.59 7.05
C THR A 141 12.20 6.25 6.70
N LEU A 142 10.92 6.06 7.06
CA LEU A 142 10.19 4.86 6.71
C LEU A 142 9.81 4.85 5.23
N ASP A 143 10.31 3.86 4.49
CA ASP A 143 9.71 3.45 3.23
C ASP A 143 8.51 2.54 3.52
N ARG A 144 7.30 3.03 3.23
CA ARG A 144 6.06 2.31 3.51
C ARG A 144 5.81 1.16 2.55
N GLU A 145 6.36 1.21 1.33
CA GLU A 145 6.20 0.16 0.33
C GLU A 145 7.07 -1.05 0.67
N MET A 146 8.31 -0.77 1.08
CA MET A 146 9.27 -1.81 1.45
C MET A 146 9.18 -2.22 2.91
N SER A 147 8.44 -1.48 3.74
CA SER A 147 8.37 -1.70 5.20
C SER A 147 9.72 -1.61 5.91
N ILE A 148 10.57 -0.72 5.44
CA ILE A 148 11.91 -0.53 5.99
C ILE A 148 12.13 0.93 6.40
N PHE A 149 12.93 1.14 7.46
CA PHE A 149 13.52 2.43 7.78
C PHE A 149 14.88 2.56 7.11
N GLU A 150 15.07 3.60 6.31
CA GLU A 150 16.31 3.86 5.60
C GLU A 150 16.93 5.21 6.00
N GLY A 151 18.26 5.26 6.00
CA GLY A 151 19.01 6.48 6.22
C GLY A 151 20.50 6.27 6.04
N THR A 152 21.28 7.30 6.35
CA THR A 152 22.74 7.24 6.37
C THR A 152 23.29 7.68 7.72
N CYS A 153 24.31 7.00 8.19
CA CYS A 153 25.05 7.45 9.37
C CYS A 153 26.56 7.51 9.08
N LYS A 154 27.30 8.16 9.97
CA LYS A 154 28.77 8.14 9.91
C LYS A 154 29.31 7.04 10.82
N TRP A 155 29.95 6.04 10.23
CA TRP A 155 30.62 4.97 10.95
C TRP A 155 32.13 4.99 10.64
N MET A 156 32.95 5.10 11.66
CA MET A 156 34.41 5.19 11.53
C MET A 156 34.87 6.23 10.48
N GLY A 157 34.18 7.39 10.42
CA GLY A 157 34.48 8.47 9.48
C GLY A 157 33.99 8.27 8.05
N LYS A 158 33.30 7.14 7.75
CA LYS A 158 32.69 6.86 6.46
C LYS A 158 31.18 6.99 6.55
N GLU A 159 30.55 7.40 5.45
CA GLU A 159 29.09 7.38 5.32
C GLU A 159 28.64 5.96 5.01
N VAL A 160 27.72 5.44 5.81
CA VAL A 160 27.16 4.09 5.69
C VAL A 160 25.65 4.19 5.55
N ARG A 161 25.09 3.54 4.54
CA ARG A 161 23.64 3.39 4.40
C ARG A 161 23.13 2.35 5.39
N ILE A 162 22.04 2.68 6.07
CA ILE A 162 21.36 1.79 7.01
C ILE A 162 19.99 1.48 6.47
N SER A 163 19.61 0.22 6.58
CA SER A 163 18.28 -0.27 6.31
C SER A 163 17.84 -1.17 7.46
N LEU A 164 16.73 -0.83 8.11
CA LEU A 164 16.14 -1.60 9.20
C LEU A 164 14.80 -2.17 8.74
N ASP A 165 14.74 -3.49 8.57
CA ASP A 165 13.50 -4.19 8.27
C ASP A 165 12.54 -4.10 9.47
N VAL A 166 11.28 -3.80 9.17
CA VAL A 166 10.22 -3.80 10.16
C VAL A 166 9.32 -4.99 9.90
N GLU A 167 9.49 -6.08 10.64
CA GLU A 167 8.49 -7.14 10.69
C GLU A 167 7.25 -6.64 11.41
N ILE A 168 6.21 -6.34 10.63
CA ILE A 168 4.91 -5.94 11.16
C ILE A 168 4.03 -7.17 11.16
N GLU A 169 3.65 -7.66 12.35
CA GLU A 169 2.56 -8.61 12.44
C GLU A 169 1.33 -8.02 11.76
N LYS A 170 0.64 -8.81 10.93
CA LYS A 170 -0.43 -8.46 9.96
C LYS A 170 -1.57 -7.54 10.44
N LYS A 171 -1.55 -7.07 11.69
CA LYS A 171 -2.58 -6.20 12.31
C LYS A 171 -2.03 -4.93 12.95
N ALA A 172 -0.74 -4.65 12.87
CA ALA A 172 -0.16 -3.45 13.47
C ALA A 172 -0.28 -2.25 12.53
N SER A 173 -0.76 -1.13 13.04
CA SER A 173 -0.67 0.14 12.32
C SER A 173 0.79 0.60 12.25
N TRP A 174 1.15 1.40 11.25
CA TRP A 174 2.48 2.00 11.13
C TRP A 174 2.92 2.78 12.38
N THR A 175 1.99 3.45 13.05
CA THR A 175 2.23 4.13 14.33
C THR A 175 2.68 3.13 15.42
N ARG A 176 2.06 1.94 15.46
CA ARG A 176 2.43 0.91 16.42
C ARG A 176 3.80 0.32 16.09
N ALA A 177 4.09 0.08 14.80
CA ALA A 177 5.41 -0.38 14.36
C ALA A 177 6.50 0.64 14.73
N THR A 178 6.28 1.93 14.45
CA THR A 178 7.19 3.01 14.85
C THR A 178 7.42 3.05 16.36
N ASN A 179 6.37 2.88 17.17
CA ASN A 179 6.49 2.85 18.62
C ASN A 179 7.23 1.61 19.13
N VAL A 180 7.06 0.45 18.49
CA VAL A 180 7.83 -0.76 18.79
C VAL A 180 9.30 -0.55 18.46
N MET A 181 9.60 0.00 17.27
CA MET A 181 10.98 0.32 16.88
C MET A 181 11.63 1.32 17.84
N LYS A 182 10.94 2.40 18.22
CA LYS A 182 11.44 3.36 19.21
C LYS A 182 11.76 2.71 20.55
N LYS A 183 10.94 1.75 20.99
CA LYS A 183 11.22 0.98 22.22
C LYS A 183 12.45 0.08 22.07
N LEU A 184 12.57 -0.62 20.93
CA LEU A 184 13.73 -1.48 20.67
C LEU A 184 15.03 -0.66 20.59
N LEU A 185 14.99 0.52 19.98
CA LEU A 185 16.13 1.43 19.90
C LEU A 185 16.48 2.08 21.25
N ALA A 186 15.49 2.28 22.13
CA ALA A 186 15.73 2.77 23.49
C ALA A 186 16.34 1.70 24.42
N ASP A 187 16.27 0.42 24.04
CA ASP A 187 16.91 -0.67 24.75
C ASP A 187 18.37 -0.83 24.27
N GLN A 188 19.29 -0.12 24.90
CA GLN A 188 20.70 -0.08 24.50
C GLN A 188 21.37 -1.46 24.44
N GLU A 189 20.92 -2.43 25.23
CA GLU A 189 21.52 -3.78 25.21
C GLU A 189 21.11 -4.57 23.95
N VAL A 190 19.85 -4.48 23.56
CA VAL A 190 19.34 -5.07 22.29
C VAL A 190 19.98 -4.36 21.09
N TRP A 191 20.05 -3.05 21.18
CA TRP A 191 20.62 -2.14 20.22
C TRP A 191 22.11 -2.41 19.95
N ASP A 192 22.94 -2.45 20.99
CA ASP A 192 24.37 -2.73 20.86
C ASP A 192 24.67 -4.08 20.19
N LYS A 193 23.91 -5.12 20.52
CA LYS A 193 24.11 -6.46 19.93
C LYS A 193 23.62 -6.53 18.47
N SER A 194 22.43 -6.02 18.20
CA SER A 194 21.84 -6.09 16.85
C SER A 194 22.55 -5.20 15.86
N LEU A 195 22.90 -3.97 16.22
CA LEU A 195 23.62 -3.06 15.35
C LEU A 195 25.03 -3.48 15.05
N ARG A 196 25.77 -3.97 16.05
CA ARG A 196 27.12 -4.48 15.83
C ARG A 196 27.11 -5.68 14.90
N ALA A 197 26.10 -6.55 15.01
CA ALA A 197 25.92 -7.68 14.11
C ALA A 197 25.57 -7.23 12.68
N MET A 198 24.63 -6.27 12.54
CA MET A 198 24.23 -5.74 11.24
C MET A 198 25.33 -4.91 10.59
N ALA A 199 25.97 -4.02 11.33
CA ALA A 199 27.11 -3.23 10.82
C ALA A 199 28.26 -4.15 10.38
N ALA A 200 28.54 -5.21 11.13
CA ALA A 200 29.54 -6.20 10.75
C ALA A 200 29.17 -6.94 9.46
N GLN A 201 27.90 -7.33 9.28
CA GLN A 201 27.43 -7.98 8.06
C GLN A 201 27.50 -7.04 6.85
N THR A 202 27.05 -5.79 6.99
CA THR A 202 27.08 -4.79 5.91
C THR A 202 28.50 -4.42 5.52
N LEU A 203 29.39 -4.23 6.50
CA LEU A 203 30.81 -3.92 6.25
C LEU A 203 31.54 -5.12 5.62
N THR A 204 31.20 -6.36 5.99
CA THR A 204 31.78 -7.57 5.39
C THR A 204 31.30 -7.73 3.94
N ALA A 205 30.05 -7.46 3.64
CA ALA A 205 29.53 -7.49 2.27
C ALA A 205 30.22 -6.44 1.39
N GLN A 206 30.35 -5.19 1.86
CA GLN A 206 31.04 -4.14 1.13
C GLN A 206 32.55 -4.39 0.97
N ALA A 207 33.20 -4.96 1.97
CA ALA A 207 34.64 -5.30 1.88
C ALA A 207 34.88 -6.41 0.83
N ASN A 208 33.98 -7.37 0.69
CA ASN A 208 34.05 -8.44 -0.32
C ASN A 208 33.80 -7.93 -1.76
N GLU A 209 33.10 -6.80 -1.93
CA GLU A 209 32.96 -6.14 -3.25
C GLU A 209 34.19 -5.32 -3.66
N TRP A 210 35.12 -5.06 -2.74
CA TRP A 210 36.31 -4.19 -2.96
C TRP A 210 37.62 -4.99 -2.99
N LEU A 211 37.56 -6.30 -2.79
CA LEU A 211 38.64 -7.27 -2.96
C LEU A 211 38.51 -8.07 -4.25
#